data_4328eae6a0a5c31396c2931de19d7a53
#
_entry.id   4328eae6a0a5c31396c2931de19d7a53
#
_cell.length_a   1.000
_cell.length_b   1.000
_cell.length_c   1.000
_cell.angle_alpha   90.00
_cell.angle_beta   90.00
_cell.angle_gamma   90.00
#
_symmetry.space_group_name_H-M   'P 1'
#
loop_
_entity.id
_entity.type
_entity.pdbx_description
1 polymer ?
#
loop_
_entity_poly.entity_id
_entity_poly.type
_entity_poly.pdbx_seq_one_letter_code
_entity_poly.pdbx_strand_id
1 'polypeptide(L)'
;DFAKNYLASLAPNAILFTNGDNDTFPLWYAQEVEGVRTDVRVCNLSLLNTDWYIDQMRRRAYESAPLPIEMTEEQYRQGTRDIILLEPSNDPEYLDISKAFETALDDENQKSYGAKSYPYFPSNKFSIPVDSALVVDLGIVSGDEMDMIADAVEWEVVDGKGNAMQYVLKNQVALLSMLANNNWERPIYFAVTTGGDAYIGLQDYFRLEGLAYRLVPIKYPTNPNPNVTGGIETDIMYKNVMEDWSWGGMDDLEHGIYMDENNRRMVTNIRLQMANLAEALISEQDPERALSVLNELLRGTPKENVPYTRVLMPVAEAFTQLATTDTLLSPNTAGLSSEKKAEALKMAHALILDLFEQQQEVITYATSLSPEYYSAMTSEVDLALQVNDRILRVFKYYLPEDKLVIELEKRLGEMEEDINQYEQDIVSLGFMQF
;
A
#
# COMPACT_ATOMS: atom_id res chain seq x y z
N ASP A 1 11.67 -13.03 8.31
CA ASP A 1 11.81 -11.59 8.63
C ASP A 1 10.70 -10.73 7.98
N PHE A 2 10.30 -10.96 6.72
CA PHE A 2 9.17 -10.24 6.12
C PHE A 2 7.93 -10.22 7.03
N ALA A 3 7.50 -11.40 7.53
CA ALA A 3 6.37 -11.49 8.44
C ALA A 3 6.63 -10.81 9.80
N LYS A 4 7.86 -10.89 10.30
CA LYS A 4 8.24 -10.20 11.54
C LYS A 4 8.15 -8.68 11.39
N ASN A 5 8.59 -8.14 10.26
CA ASN A 5 8.46 -6.71 9.96
C ASN A 5 6.99 -6.25 9.92
N TYR A 6 6.10 -7.07 9.33
CA TYR A 6 4.66 -6.80 9.40
C TYR A 6 4.15 -6.77 10.85
N LEU A 7 4.42 -7.83 11.60
CA LEU A 7 3.93 -7.96 12.98
C LEU A 7 4.54 -6.91 13.93
N ALA A 8 5.82 -6.55 13.74
CA ALA A 8 6.47 -5.49 14.50
C ALA A 8 5.84 -4.12 14.25
N SER A 9 5.34 -3.87 13.04
CA SER A 9 4.68 -2.61 12.67
C SER A 9 3.32 -2.38 13.34
N LEU A 10 2.79 -3.36 14.09
CA LEU A 10 1.43 -3.31 14.62
C LEU A 10 1.40 -2.98 16.10
N ALA A 11 0.43 -2.19 16.52
CA ALA A 11 0.15 -1.94 17.92
C ALA A 11 -0.24 -3.25 18.66
N PRO A 12 -0.09 -3.31 20.00
CA PRO A 12 -0.50 -4.49 20.77
C PRO A 12 -1.96 -4.87 20.56
N ASN A 13 -2.27 -6.18 20.60
CA ASN A 13 -3.61 -6.75 20.43
C ASN A 13 -4.32 -6.40 19.11
N ALA A 14 -3.58 -5.98 18.09
CA ALA A 14 -4.17 -5.57 16.82
C ALA A 14 -4.94 -6.69 16.11
N ILE A 15 -5.88 -6.27 15.27
CA ILE A 15 -6.53 -7.07 14.25
C ILE A 15 -5.88 -6.67 12.93
N LEU A 16 -5.24 -7.62 12.23
CA LEU A 16 -4.63 -7.39 10.92
C LEU A 16 -5.42 -8.11 9.85
N PHE A 17 -6.06 -7.38 8.96
CA PHE A 17 -6.66 -7.94 7.76
C PHE A 17 -5.63 -8.18 6.67
N THR A 18 -5.60 -9.41 6.15
CA THR A 18 -4.81 -9.85 5.00
C THR A 18 -5.75 -10.44 3.96
N ASN A 19 -5.33 -10.63 2.72
CA ASN A 19 -6.24 -11.12 1.67
C ASN A 19 -5.68 -12.25 0.79
N GLY A 20 -4.40 -12.52 0.83
CA GLY A 20 -3.76 -13.53 0.00
C GLY A 20 -2.94 -14.55 0.80
N ASP A 21 -2.39 -15.53 0.09
CA ASP A 21 -1.55 -16.56 0.68
C ASP A 21 -0.16 -16.00 1.01
N ASN A 22 0.34 -15.12 0.13
CA ASN A 22 1.71 -14.61 0.19
C ASN A 22 1.98 -13.72 1.40
N ASP A 23 0.98 -13.01 1.89
CA ASP A 23 1.06 -12.22 3.13
C ASP A 23 0.60 -13.04 4.35
N THR A 24 -0.48 -13.78 4.25
CA THR A 24 -1.09 -14.51 5.38
C THR A 24 -0.22 -15.65 5.90
N PHE A 25 0.26 -16.53 5.02
CA PHE A 25 0.96 -17.75 5.46
C PHE A 25 2.31 -17.49 6.13
N PRO A 26 3.14 -16.54 5.66
CA PRO A 26 4.33 -16.17 6.42
C PRO A 26 4.02 -15.59 7.81
N LEU A 27 2.92 -14.85 7.96
CA LEU A 27 2.49 -14.29 9.24
C LEU A 27 2.06 -15.42 10.20
N TRP A 28 1.25 -16.36 9.71
CA TRP A 28 0.89 -17.54 10.51
C TRP A 28 2.11 -18.38 10.88
N TYR A 29 3.06 -18.58 9.97
CA TYR A 29 4.30 -19.27 10.30
C TYR A 29 5.04 -18.57 11.46
N ALA A 30 5.18 -17.26 11.39
CA ALA A 30 5.86 -16.49 12.44
C ALA A 30 5.13 -16.60 13.79
N GLN A 31 3.79 -16.63 13.79
CA GLN A 31 2.98 -16.78 15.01
C GLN A 31 2.98 -18.22 15.53
N GLU A 32 2.67 -19.20 14.69
CA GLU A 32 2.44 -20.58 15.09
C GLU A 32 3.75 -21.37 15.39
N VAL A 33 4.83 -21.06 14.66
CA VAL A 33 6.09 -21.79 14.76
C VAL A 33 7.12 -21.04 15.61
N GLU A 34 7.18 -19.70 15.45
CA GLU A 34 8.20 -18.90 16.14
C GLU A 34 7.66 -18.14 17.36
N GLY A 35 6.34 -18.16 17.59
CA GLY A 35 5.70 -17.49 18.73
C GLY A 35 5.78 -15.96 18.69
N VAL A 36 5.91 -15.35 17.49
CA VAL A 36 6.06 -13.91 17.32
C VAL A 36 4.70 -13.23 17.33
N ARG A 37 4.50 -12.25 18.21
CA ARG A 37 3.30 -11.40 18.28
C ARG A 37 1.99 -12.20 18.24
N THR A 38 1.86 -13.20 19.07
CA THR A 38 0.65 -14.03 19.24
C THR A 38 -0.52 -13.30 19.88
N ASP A 39 -0.29 -12.05 20.33
CA ASP A 39 -1.30 -11.07 20.71
C ASP A 39 -2.10 -10.52 19.51
N VAL A 40 -1.48 -10.46 18.33
CA VAL A 40 -2.09 -9.97 17.10
C VAL A 40 -2.98 -11.05 16.47
N ARG A 41 -4.17 -10.68 15.99
CA ARG A 41 -5.01 -11.58 15.21
C ARG A 41 -4.88 -11.31 13.72
N VAL A 42 -4.18 -12.19 13.02
CA VAL A 42 -4.14 -12.20 11.55
C VAL A 42 -5.45 -12.79 11.03
N CYS A 43 -6.18 -12.01 10.26
CA CYS A 43 -7.52 -12.32 9.76
C CYS A 43 -7.55 -12.26 8.22
N ASN A 44 -7.60 -13.43 7.57
CA ASN A 44 -7.64 -13.50 6.11
C ASN A 44 -9.04 -13.23 5.58
N LEU A 45 -9.18 -12.16 4.78
CA LEU A 45 -10.45 -11.72 4.22
C LEU A 45 -11.08 -12.74 3.24
N SER A 46 -10.27 -13.46 2.48
CA SER A 46 -10.78 -14.49 1.58
C SER A 46 -11.43 -15.64 2.35
N LEU A 47 -10.80 -16.08 3.46
CA LEU A 47 -11.31 -17.14 4.32
C LEU A 47 -12.53 -16.72 5.14
N LEU A 48 -12.70 -15.44 5.45
CA LEU A 48 -13.91 -14.91 6.12
C LEU A 48 -15.20 -15.13 5.30
N ASN A 49 -15.11 -15.53 4.05
CA ASN A 49 -16.30 -15.97 3.28
C ASN A 49 -16.80 -17.36 3.73
N THR A 50 -16.10 -18.03 4.63
CA THR A 50 -16.49 -19.35 5.13
C THR A 50 -16.93 -19.31 6.59
N ASP A 51 -17.96 -20.07 6.92
CA ASP A 51 -18.51 -20.15 8.28
C ASP A 51 -17.53 -20.69 9.31
N TRP A 52 -16.77 -21.75 8.95
CA TRP A 52 -15.78 -22.36 9.84
C TRP A 52 -14.68 -21.37 10.25
N TYR A 53 -14.28 -20.47 9.36
CA TYR A 53 -13.25 -19.48 9.67
C TYR A 53 -13.79 -18.33 10.53
N ILE A 54 -15.02 -17.90 10.29
CA ILE A 54 -15.72 -16.95 11.18
C ILE A 54 -15.82 -17.54 12.59
N ASP A 55 -16.22 -18.82 12.71
CA ASP A 55 -16.27 -19.51 14.01
C ASP A 55 -14.89 -19.57 14.69
N GLN A 56 -13.83 -19.86 13.91
CA GLN A 56 -12.46 -19.81 14.43
C GLN A 56 -12.06 -18.42 14.91
N MET A 57 -12.39 -17.35 14.19
CA MET A 57 -12.08 -15.98 14.58
C MET A 57 -12.83 -15.52 15.83
N ARG A 58 -14.00 -16.08 16.11
CA ARG A 58 -14.78 -15.84 17.34
C ARG A 58 -14.26 -16.57 18.57
N ARG A 59 -13.18 -17.32 18.45
CA ARG A 59 -12.53 -18.02 19.56
C ARG A 59 -11.22 -17.34 19.92
N ARG A 60 -10.83 -17.47 21.21
CA ARG A 60 -9.50 -17.05 21.65
C ARG A 60 -8.41 -17.88 20.97
N ALA A 61 -7.33 -17.23 20.55
CA ALA A 61 -6.12 -17.90 20.07
C ALA A 61 -4.90 -17.26 20.74
N TYR A 62 -4.16 -18.05 21.49
CA TYR A 62 -3.03 -17.58 22.32
C TYR A 62 -3.44 -16.40 23.21
N GLU A 63 -2.72 -15.27 23.15
CA GLU A 63 -3.04 -14.04 23.89
C GLU A 63 -4.16 -13.23 23.22
N SER A 64 -4.43 -13.47 21.93
CA SER A 64 -5.43 -12.72 21.18
C SER A 64 -6.86 -13.11 21.59
N ALA A 65 -7.63 -12.14 22.05
CA ALA A 65 -9.05 -12.31 22.36
C ALA A 65 -9.88 -12.68 21.10
N PRO A 66 -11.10 -13.23 21.28
CA PRO A 66 -12.06 -13.39 20.18
C PRO A 66 -12.23 -12.10 19.39
N LEU A 67 -12.41 -12.19 18.07
CA LEU A 67 -12.79 -11.02 17.29
C LEU A 67 -14.25 -10.62 17.58
N PRO A 68 -14.56 -9.32 17.60
CA PRO A 68 -15.88 -8.80 17.96
C PRO A 68 -16.90 -8.98 16.82
N ILE A 69 -17.22 -10.23 16.49
CA ILE A 69 -18.23 -10.60 15.49
C ILE A 69 -19.48 -11.04 16.25
N GLU A 70 -20.48 -10.18 16.32
CA GLU A 70 -21.72 -10.42 17.07
C GLU A 70 -22.85 -11.01 16.18
N MET A 71 -22.52 -12.04 15.43
CA MET A 71 -23.50 -12.84 14.68
C MET A 71 -23.59 -14.23 15.30
N THR A 72 -24.79 -14.81 15.38
CA THR A 72 -24.98 -16.21 15.78
C THR A 72 -24.54 -17.15 14.66
N GLU A 73 -24.30 -18.43 14.98
CA GLU A 73 -23.93 -19.44 13.98
C GLU A 73 -25.01 -19.56 12.89
N GLU A 74 -26.29 -19.49 13.27
CA GLU A 74 -27.42 -19.51 12.33
C GLU A 74 -27.38 -18.30 11.37
N GLN A 75 -26.86 -17.17 11.82
CA GLN A 75 -26.79 -15.95 11.02
C GLN A 75 -25.62 -15.95 10.03
N TYR A 76 -24.46 -16.55 10.35
CA TYR A 76 -23.32 -16.57 9.44
C TYR A 76 -23.05 -17.90 8.72
N ARG A 77 -23.78 -19.00 9.07
CA ARG A 77 -23.61 -20.26 8.35
C ARG A 77 -23.83 -20.11 6.86
N GLN A 78 -23.24 -20.98 6.07
CA GLN A 78 -23.35 -20.98 4.61
C GLN A 78 -24.85 -21.02 4.17
N GLY A 79 -25.19 -20.16 3.21
CA GLY A 79 -26.54 -20.09 2.64
C GLY A 79 -27.50 -19.15 3.37
N THR A 80 -27.06 -18.47 4.44
CA THR A 80 -27.90 -17.49 5.16
C THR A 80 -27.60 -16.05 4.77
N ARG A 81 -26.45 -15.50 5.18
CA ARG A 81 -25.98 -14.14 4.88
C ARG A 81 -24.71 -14.16 4.07
N ASP A 82 -24.68 -14.99 3.01
CA ASP A 82 -23.58 -14.99 2.04
C ASP A 82 -23.52 -13.69 1.26
N ILE A 83 -24.69 -13.05 1.10
CA ILE A 83 -24.88 -11.75 0.47
C ILE A 83 -25.89 -10.96 1.30
N ILE A 84 -25.58 -9.69 1.58
CA ILE A 84 -26.53 -8.71 2.14
C ILE A 84 -26.59 -7.53 1.16
N LEU A 85 -27.80 -7.14 0.76
CA LEU A 85 -28.01 -6.00 -0.13
C LEU A 85 -27.71 -4.68 0.60
N LEU A 86 -27.23 -3.68 -0.13
CA LEU A 86 -27.07 -2.31 0.33
C LEU A 86 -28.13 -1.43 -0.32
N GLU A 87 -28.94 -0.74 0.47
CA GLU A 87 -29.88 0.24 -0.06
C GLU A 87 -29.16 1.55 -0.36
N PRO A 88 -29.23 2.06 -1.59
CA PRO A 88 -28.67 3.38 -1.88
C PRO A 88 -29.39 4.44 -1.06
N SER A 89 -28.66 5.20 -0.28
CA SER A 89 -29.23 6.31 0.51
C SER A 89 -28.97 7.64 -0.18
N ASN A 90 -30.04 8.36 -0.49
CA ASN A 90 -29.97 9.76 -0.91
C ASN A 90 -29.95 10.72 0.28
N ASP A 91 -30.07 10.20 1.50
CA ASP A 91 -29.95 10.98 2.74
C ASP A 91 -28.52 11.48 2.88
N PRO A 92 -28.28 12.76 3.20
CA PRO A 92 -26.96 13.24 3.56
C PRO A 92 -26.45 12.66 4.90
N GLU A 93 -27.32 12.14 5.75
CA GLU A 93 -26.96 11.56 7.04
C GLU A 93 -26.42 10.14 6.90
N TYR A 94 -25.38 9.84 7.69
CA TYR A 94 -24.79 8.52 7.81
C TYR A 94 -25.48 7.73 8.91
N LEU A 95 -25.79 6.47 8.63
CA LEU A 95 -26.45 5.59 9.59
C LEU A 95 -25.40 4.93 10.52
N ASP A 96 -25.62 5.00 11.82
CA ASP A 96 -24.85 4.20 12.78
C ASP A 96 -24.87 2.72 12.37
N ILE A 97 -23.67 2.14 12.19
CA ILE A 97 -23.53 0.79 11.68
C ILE A 97 -24.15 -0.26 12.61
N SER A 98 -24.15 -0.04 13.93
CA SER A 98 -24.77 -0.95 14.90
C SER A 98 -26.28 -1.00 14.70
N LYS A 99 -26.93 0.13 14.40
CA LYS A 99 -28.37 0.19 14.06
C LYS A 99 -28.65 -0.46 12.71
N ALA A 100 -27.74 -0.34 11.74
CA ALA A 100 -27.89 -0.99 10.46
C ALA A 100 -27.90 -2.52 10.60
N PHE A 101 -27.10 -3.06 11.52
CA PHE A 101 -27.08 -4.49 11.83
C PHE A 101 -28.38 -5.00 12.47
N GLU A 102 -29.12 -4.17 13.23
CA GLU A 102 -30.45 -4.57 13.74
C GLU A 102 -31.38 -4.97 12.60
N THR A 103 -31.36 -4.24 11.48
CA THR A 103 -32.17 -4.57 10.30
C THR A 103 -31.61 -5.79 9.55
N ALA A 104 -30.31 -5.85 9.33
CA ALA A 104 -29.68 -6.89 8.49
C ALA A 104 -29.64 -8.27 9.17
N LEU A 105 -29.70 -8.31 10.50
CA LEU A 105 -29.73 -9.57 11.26
C LEU A 105 -31.13 -10.09 11.58
N ASP A 106 -32.16 -9.31 11.33
CA ASP A 106 -33.56 -9.74 11.47
C ASP A 106 -33.99 -10.54 10.24
N ASP A 107 -34.39 -11.79 10.44
CA ASP A 107 -34.77 -12.71 9.36
C ASP A 107 -36.11 -12.32 8.67
N GLU A 108 -36.94 -11.49 9.32
CA GLU A 108 -38.15 -10.95 8.74
C GLU A 108 -37.88 -9.81 7.75
N ASN A 109 -36.72 -9.16 7.87
CA ASN A 109 -36.32 -8.06 6.98
C ASN A 109 -35.62 -8.59 5.72
N GLN A 110 -36.39 -8.74 4.68
CA GLN A 110 -35.91 -9.24 3.39
C GLN A 110 -36.34 -8.33 2.24
N LYS A 111 -35.44 -8.18 1.26
CA LYS A 111 -35.68 -7.48 0.00
C LYS A 111 -35.56 -8.40 -1.20
N SER A 112 -36.46 -8.24 -2.15
CA SER A 112 -36.42 -9.00 -3.39
C SER A 112 -35.37 -8.42 -4.36
N TYR A 113 -34.50 -9.30 -4.85
CA TYR A 113 -33.57 -9.00 -5.94
C TYR A 113 -33.69 -10.11 -7.00
N GLY A 114 -34.28 -9.78 -8.12
CA GLY A 114 -34.69 -10.78 -9.11
C GLY A 114 -35.73 -11.74 -8.56
N ALA A 115 -35.48 -13.06 -8.65
CA ALA A 115 -36.40 -14.11 -8.19
C ALA A 115 -36.14 -14.54 -6.73
N LYS A 116 -35.20 -13.91 -6.03
CA LYS A 116 -34.81 -14.28 -4.66
C LYS A 116 -34.94 -13.09 -3.71
N SER A 117 -35.12 -13.39 -2.43
CA SER A 117 -35.12 -12.40 -1.37
C SER A 117 -33.80 -12.53 -0.57
N TYR A 118 -33.27 -11.41 -0.13
CA TYR A 118 -32.00 -11.31 0.61
C TYR A 118 -32.17 -10.37 1.81
N PRO A 119 -31.46 -10.60 2.91
CA PRO A 119 -31.31 -9.59 3.95
C PRO A 119 -30.67 -8.32 3.37
N TYR A 120 -30.92 -7.19 4.00
CA TYR A 120 -30.40 -5.92 3.51
C TYR A 120 -30.00 -4.99 4.65
N PHE A 121 -28.99 -4.15 4.37
CA PHE A 121 -28.71 -2.95 5.15
C PHE A 121 -29.59 -1.80 4.63
N PRO A 122 -30.21 -1.00 5.52
CA PRO A 122 -31.10 0.09 5.10
C PRO A 122 -30.37 1.32 4.54
N SER A 123 -29.04 1.28 4.46
CA SER A 123 -28.18 2.31 3.87
C SER A 123 -26.92 1.68 3.30
N ASN A 124 -26.25 2.37 2.38
CA ASN A 124 -24.88 2.12 1.96
C ASN A 124 -23.87 3.13 2.56
N LYS A 125 -24.38 4.04 3.42
CA LYS A 125 -23.60 5.04 4.14
C LYS A 125 -23.64 4.76 5.63
N PHE A 126 -22.49 4.56 6.24
CA PHE A 126 -22.37 4.17 7.63
C PHE A 126 -21.51 5.13 8.44
N SER A 127 -21.76 5.17 9.74
CA SER A 127 -20.94 5.88 10.70
C SER A 127 -20.58 5.01 11.91
N ILE A 128 -19.42 5.28 12.49
CA ILE A 128 -18.96 4.76 13.77
C ILE A 128 -18.72 5.97 14.67
N PRO A 129 -19.45 6.12 15.78
CA PRO A 129 -19.23 7.20 16.74
C PRO A 129 -17.80 7.16 17.31
N VAL A 130 -17.23 8.33 17.60
CA VAL A 130 -15.90 8.48 18.18
C VAL A 130 -15.99 9.22 19.51
N ASP A 131 -15.44 8.62 20.55
CA ASP A 131 -15.15 9.31 21.81
C ASP A 131 -13.68 9.78 21.75
N SER A 132 -13.49 11.09 21.56
CA SER A 132 -12.16 11.68 21.40
C SER A 132 -11.25 11.45 22.61
N ALA A 133 -11.81 11.46 23.82
CA ALA A 133 -11.03 11.20 25.02
C ALA A 133 -10.57 9.73 25.09
N LEU A 134 -11.46 8.80 24.73
CA LEU A 134 -11.17 7.37 24.71
C LEU A 134 -10.08 7.03 23.70
N VAL A 135 -10.14 7.55 22.47
CA VAL A 135 -9.17 7.22 21.43
C VAL A 135 -7.77 7.81 21.73
N VAL A 136 -7.69 8.91 22.46
CA VAL A 136 -6.42 9.47 22.98
C VAL A 136 -5.90 8.61 24.14
N ASP A 137 -6.75 8.24 25.08
CA ASP A 137 -6.36 7.39 26.23
C ASP A 137 -5.87 6.01 25.77
N LEU A 138 -6.45 5.46 24.70
CA LEU A 138 -6.03 4.20 24.08
C LEU A 138 -4.78 4.33 23.18
N GLY A 139 -4.25 5.55 22.97
CA GLY A 139 -3.10 5.80 22.12
C GLY A 139 -3.36 5.51 20.63
N ILE A 140 -4.60 5.65 20.19
CA ILE A 140 -4.96 5.51 18.77
C ILE A 140 -4.57 6.78 18.02
N VAL A 141 -4.76 7.92 18.67
CA VAL A 141 -4.39 9.25 18.20
C VAL A 141 -3.56 9.92 19.30
N SER A 142 -2.54 10.68 18.91
CA SER A 142 -1.75 11.44 19.88
C SER A 142 -2.52 12.65 20.43
N GLY A 143 -2.14 13.14 21.62
CA GLY A 143 -2.85 14.25 22.25
C GLY A 143 -2.75 15.58 21.49
N ASP A 144 -1.70 15.75 20.70
CA ASP A 144 -1.49 16.92 19.84
C ASP A 144 -2.31 16.89 18.55
N GLU A 145 -2.85 15.73 18.17
CA GLU A 145 -3.79 15.57 17.05
C GLU A 145 -5.28 15.64 17.48
N MET A 146 -5.57 15.94 18.75
CA MET A 146 -6.93 15.89 19.29
C MET A 146 -7.93 16.74 18.48
N ASP A 147 -7.50 17.89 18.00
CA ASP A 147 -8.33 18.80 17.19
C ASP A 147 -8.64 18.25 15.77
N MET A 148 -7.96 17.20 15.35
CA MET A 148 -8.17 16.53 14.05
C MET A 148 -9.15 15.35 14.15
N ILE A 149 -9.50 14.94 15.36
CA ILE A 149 -10.40 13.79 15.59
C ILE A 149 -11.80 14.13 15.11
N ALA A 150 -12.34 13.31 14.20
CA ALA A 150 -13.73 13.42 13.77
C ALA A 150 -14.71 12.95 14.85
N ASP A 151 -15.90 13.54 14.94
CA ASP A 151 -16.95 13.09 15.85
C ASP A 151 -17.47 11.68 15.52
N ALA A 152 -17.33 11.28 14.27
CA ALA A 152 -17.61 9.94 13.77
C ALA A 152 -16.75 9.60 12.55
N VAL A 153 -16.41 8.34 12.38
CA VAL A 153 -15.90 7.82 11.09
C VAL A 153 -17.10 7.59 10.18
N GLU A 154 -17.18 8.34 9.10
CA GLU A 154 -18.30 8.35 8.15
C GLU A 154 -17.81 7.95 6.77
N TRP A 155 -18.42 6.89 6.20
CA TRP A 155 -18.04 6.42 4.88
C TRP A 155 -19.22 5.84 4.08
N GLU A 156 -19.08 5.83 2.77
CA GLU A 156 -19.94 5.10 1.85
C GLU A 156 -19.24 3.79 1.46
N VAL A 157 -19.99 2.69 1.41
CA VAL A 157 -19.46 1.39 0.99
C VAL A 157 -19.26 1.39 -0.52
N VAL A 158 -18.00 1.42 -0.94
CA VAL A 158 -17.58 1.47 -2.34
C VAL A 158 -16.60 0.34 -2.67
N ASP A 159 -16.54 -0.03 -3.96
CA ASP A 159 -15.50 -0.94 -4.48
C ASP A 159 -14.13 -0.25 -4.57
N GLY A 160 -13.09 -0.99 -4.95
CA GLY A 160 -11.73 -0.47 -5.09
C GLY A 160 -11.56 0.60 -6.18
N LYS A 161 -12.60 0.88 -6.97
CA LYS A 161 -12.64 1.95 -7.98
C LYS A 161 -13.47 3.16 -7.53
N GLY A 162 -14.03 3.11 -6.31
CA GLY A 162 -14.88 4.16 -5.77
C GLY A 162 -16.34 4.11 -6.24
N ASN A 163 -16.80 3.01 -6.84
CA ASN A 163 -18.19 2.88 -7.22
C ASN A 163 -19.01 2.35 -6.03
N ALA A 164 -20.20 2.93 -5.80
CA ALA A 164 -21.12 2.46 -4.76
C ALA A 164 -21.48 0.98 -4.97
N MET A 165 -21.33 0.18 -3.93
CA MET A 165 -21.65 -1.23 -3.95
C MET A 165 -23.16 -1.44 -3.75
N GLN A 166 -23.72 -2.43 -4.45
CA GLN A 166 -25.14 -2.82 -4.31
C GLN A 166 -25.35 -3.90 -3.26
N TYR A 167 -24.31 -4.61 -2.88
CA TYR A 167 -24.34 -5.67 -1.87
C TYR A 167 -22.93 -5.85 -1.28
N VAL A 168 -22.90 -6.50 -0.13
CA VAL A 168 -21.66 -6.96 0.51
C VAL A 168 -21.67 -8.49 0.62
N LEU A 169 -20.49 -9.09 0.51
CA LEU A 169 -20.27 -10.51 0.70
C LEU A 169 -20.04 -10.83 2.18
N LYS A 170 -20.13 -12.11 2.55
CA LYS A 170 -19.98 -12.60 3.94
C LYS A 170 -18.72 -12.06 4.64
N ASN A 171 -17.59 -12.01 3.96
CA ASN A 171 -16.35 -11.48 4.54
C ASN A 171 -16.47 -9.98 4.89
N GLN A 172 -17.13 -9.20 4.03
CA GLN A 172 -17.38 -7.78 4.29
C GLN A 172 -18.44 -7.60 5.40
N VAL A 173 -19.43 -8.48 5.48
CA VAL A 173 -20.40 -8.50 6.60
C VAL A 173 -19.67 -8.77 7.92
N ALA A 174 -18.76 -9.75 7.96
CA ALA A 174 -17.97 -10.04 9.15
C ALA A 174 -17.05 -8.86 9.51
N LEU A 175 -16.42 -8.22 8.54
CA LEU A 175 -15.62 -6.99 8.72
C LEU A 175 -16.50 -5.85 9.30
N LEU A 176 -17.66 -5.59 8.70
CA LEU A 176 -18.59 -4.56 9.19
C LEU A 176 -19.08 -4.86 10.61
N SER A 177 -19.32 -6.15 10.94
CA SER A 177 -19.66 -6.56 12.31
C SER A 177 -18.54 -6.27 13.30
N MET A 178 -17.28 -6.52 12.92
CA MET A 178 -16.13 -6.17 13.75
C MET A 178 -16.03 -4.66 13.97
N LEU A 179 -16.24 -3.86 12.93
CA LEU A 179 -16.24 -2.40 13.04
C LEU A 179 -17.34 -1.89 13.96
N ALA A 180 -18.54 -2.47 13.87
CA ALA A 180 -19.70 -2.11 14.69
C ALA A 180 -19.50 -2.39 16.19
N ASN A 181 -18.70 -3.40 16.55
CA ASN A 181 -18.60 -3.91 17.91
C ASN A 181 -17.21 -3.75 18.54
N ASN A 182 -16.26 -3.18 17.81
CA ASN A 182 -14.89 -3.02 18.32
C ASN A 182 -14.74 -1.91 19.36
N ASN A 183 -15.60 -0.88 19.34
CA ASN A 183 -15.57 0.26 20.26
C ASN A 183 -14.16 0.87 20.46
N TRP A 184 -13.32 0.84 19.44
CA TRP A 184 -11.92 1.28 19.46
C TRP A 184 -11.00 0.48 20.40
N GLU A 185 -11.48 -0.59 21.05
CA GLU A 185 -10.71 -1.35 22.04
C GLU A 185 -9.51 -2.06 21.44
N ARG A 186 -9.61 -2.50 20.18
CA ARG A 186 -8.52 -3.16 19.46
C ARG A 186 -8.13 -2.35 18.24
N PRO A 187 -6.82 -2.11 18.02
CA PRO A 187 -6.34 -1.49 16.78
C PRO A 187 -6.70 -2.35 15.57
N ILE A 188 -7.25 -1.72 14.54
CA ILE A 188 -7.61 -2.38 13.28
C ILE A 188 -6.64 -1.95 12.19
N TYR A 189 -6.05 -2.92 11.52
CA TYR A 189 -5.10 -2.70 10.44
C TYR A 189 -5.49 -3.48 9.18
N PHE A 190 -5.15 -2.90 8.03
CA PHE A 190 -5.21 -3.55 6.72
C PHE A 190 -3.79 -3.65 6.17
N ALA A 191 -3.35 -4.85 5.79
CA ALA A 191 -2.05 -5.03 5.16
C ALA A 191 -1.99 -4.23 3.86
N VAL A 192 -0.84 -3.62 3.53
CA VAL A 192 -0.66 -2.86 2.27
C VAL A 192 -0.91 -3.71 1.01
N THR A 193 -0.93 -5.02 1.16
CA THR A 193 -1.18 -6.02 0.12
C THR A 193 -2.64 -6.37 -0.10
N THR A 194 -3.58 -5.90 0.73
CA THR A 194 -5.01 -6.27 0.64
C THR A 194 -5.71 -5.68 -0.59
N GLY A 195 -5.31 -4.49 -1.02
CA GLY A 195 -5.90 -3.79 -2.17
C GLY A 195 -7.22 -3.06 -1.86
N GLY A 196 -7.60 -2.13 -2.75
CA GLY A 196 -8.72 -1.20 -2.55
C GLY A 196 -10.09 -1.85 -2.33
N ASP A 197 -10.35 -3.01 -2.94
CA ASP A 197 -11.62 -3.73 -2.76
C ASP A 197 -11.86 -4.19 -1.31
N ALA A 198 -10.78 -4.38 -0.55
CA ALA A 198 -10.85 -4.76 0.85
C ALA A 198 -11.18 -3.60 1.80
N TYR A 199 -10.96 -2.37 1.35
CA TYR A 199 -11.08 -1.17 2.20
C TYR A 199 -12.51 -0.69 2.37
N ILE A 200 -13.42 -1.14 1.52
CA ILE A 200 -14.87 -0.85 1.54
C ILE A 200 -15.23 0.64 1.75
N GLY A 201 -14.38 1.56 1.30
CA GLY A 201 -14.60 3.00 1.43
C GLY A 201 -13.94 3.68 2.63
N LEU A 202 -13.20 2.95 3.47
CA LEU A 202 -12.57 3.48 4.70
C LEU A 202 -11.22 4.17 4.48
N GLN A 203 -10.70 4.19 3.26
CA GLN A 203 -9.33 4.62 2.95
C GLN A 203 -8.98 6.04 3.39
N ASP A 204 -9.95 6.94 3.48
CA ASP A 204 -9.74 8.32 3.96
C ASP A 204 -9.37 8.38 5.46
N TYR A 205 -9.61 7.31 6.20
CA TYR A 205 -9.31 7.17 7.63
C TYR A 205 -8.13 6.24 7.90
N PHE A 206 -7.34 5.92 6.87
CA PHE A 206 -6.17 5.08 7.01
C PHE A 206 -4.93 5.90 7.32
N ARG A 207 -4.08 5.35 8.17
CA ARG A 207 -2.77 5.88 8.53
C ARG A 207 -1.72 4.78 8.42
N LEU A 208 -0.74 4.97 7.54
CA LEU A 208 0.34 4.03 7.33
C LEU A 208 1.31 4.05 8.52
N GLU A 209 1.55 2.90 9.15
CA GLU A 209 2.45 2.73 10.29
C GLU A 209 3.56 1.68 10.04
N GLY A 210 3.85 1.37 8.78
CA GLY A 210 4.85 0.39 8.36
C GLY A 210 4.40 -0.38 7.12
N LEU A 211 4.06 -1.66 7.26
CA LEU A 211 3.52 -2.47 6.16
C LEU A 211 1.98 -2.63 6.26
N ALA A 212 1.34 -1.86 7.11
CA ALA A 212 -0.11 -1.90 7.29
C ALA A 212 -0.69 -0.50 7.54
N TYR A 213 -1.93 -0.31 7.06
CA TYR A 213 -2.74 0.88 7.30
C TYR A 213 -3.57 0.68 8.56
N ARG A 214 -3.40 1.54 9.56
CA ARG A 214 -4.24 1.60 10.76
C ARG A 214 -5.50 2.40 10.47
N LEU A 215 -6.65 1.90 10.86
CA LEU A 215 -7.89 2.67 10.91
C LEU A 215 -7.84 3.62 12.12
N VAL A 216 -7.91 4.92 11.86
CA VAL A 216 -7.89 5.99 12.88
C VAL A 216 -9.06 6.95 12.65
N PRO A 217 -9.59 7.61 13.68
CA PRO A 217 -10.70 8.56 13.55
C PRO A 217 -10.24 9.96 13.08
N ILE A 218 -9.26 10.01 12.21
CA ILE A 218 -8.79 11.23 11.53
C ILE A 218 -9.05 11.07 10.04
N LYS A 219 -9.78 12.03 9.46
CA LYS A 219 -10.03 12.02 8.02
C LYS A 219 -8.92 12.75 7.27
N TYR A 220 -8.18 12.01 6.46
CA TYR A 220 -7.12 12.56 5.62
C TYR A 220 -7.69 13.03 4.28
N PRO A 221 -7.18 14.15 3.73
CA PRO A 221 -7.49 14.53 2.35
C PRO A 221 -6.89 13.50 1.38
N THR A 222 -7.44 13.44 0.17
CA THR A 222 -6.85 12.62 -0.90
C THR A 222 -5.38 12.98 -1.09
N ASN A 223 -4.50 12.00 -0.95
CA ASN A 223 -3.07 12.21 -1.11
C ASN A 223 -2.74 12.47 -2.59
N PRO A 224 -1.92 13.49 -2.92
CA PRO A 224 -1.48 13.73 -4.29
C PRO A 224 -0.59 12.59 -4.84
N ASN A 225 0.11 11.85 -3.98
CA ASN A 225 0.82 10.63 -4.36
C ASN A 225 -0.17 9.46 -4.44
N PRO A 226 -0.43 8.90 -5.64
CA PRO A 226 -1.39 7.80 -5.82
C PRO A 226 -0.96 6.48 -5.16
N ASN A 227 0.28 6.37 -4.69
CA ASN A 227 0.79 5.20 -3.98
C ASN A 227 0.52 5.28 -2.47
N VAL A 228 0.02 6.40 -1.97
CA VAL A 228 -0.29 6.63 -0.56
C VAL A 228 -1.80 6.63 -0.36
N THR A 229 -2.27 5.79 0.54
CA THR A 229 -3.67 5.74 0.96
C THR A 229 -3.80 6.37 2.34
N GLY A 230 -4.59 7.44 2.46
CA GLY A 230 -4.75 8.16 3.72
C GLY A 230 -3.51 8.96 4.13
N GLY A 231 -3.17 8.93 5.42
CA GLY A 231 -1.99 9.59 6.00
C GLY A 231 -0.82 8.65 6.24
N ILE A 232 0.31 9.22 6.67
CA ILE A 232 1.50 8.47 7.11
C ILE A 232 1.87 8.94 8.51
N GLU A 233 2.09 7.99 9.42
CA GLU A 233 2.61 8.27 10.76
C GLU A 233 4.14 8.15 10.72
N THR A 234 4.82 9.26 10.50
CA THR A 234 6.26 9.28 10.21
C THR A 234 7.10 8.84 11.38
N ASP A 235 6.74 9.17 12.62
CA ASP A 235 7.53 8.80 13.81
C ASP A 235 7.45 7.31 14.09
N ILE A 236 6.25 6.73 14.09
CA ILE A 236 6.05 5.29 14.29
C ILE A 236 6.73 4.52 13.14
N MET A 237 6.50 4.95 11.91
CA MET A 237 7.02 4.26 10.74
C MET A 237 8.54 4.35 10.67
N TYR A 238 9.14 5.51 11.01
CA TYR A 238 10.59 5.68 11.09
C TYR A 238 11.21 4.74 12.12
N LYS A 239 10.61 4.67 13.33
CA LYS A 239 11.06 3.74 14.36
C LYS A 239 10.99 2.28 13.87
N ASN A 240 9.87 1.87 13.30
CA ASN A 240 9.71 0.51 12.79
C ASN A 240 10.80 0.17 11.76
N VAL A 241 11.04 1.05 10.79
CA VAL A 241 12.02 0.84 9.72
C VAL A 241 13.45 0.80 10.25
N MET A 242 13.81 1.71 11.16
CA MET A 242 15.19 1.91 11.58
C MET A 242 15.62 1.06 12.78
N GLU A 243 14.66 0.62 13.61
CA GLU A 243 14.95 -0.07 14.86
C GLU A 243 14.41 -1.52 14.90
N ASP A 244 13.21 -1.75 14.35
CA ASP A 244 12.47 -3.00 14.57
C ASP A 244 12.53 -3.97 13.37
N TRP A 245 12.78 -3.45 12.14
CA TRP A 245 12.80 -4.28 10.95
C TRP A 245 14.13 -5.01 10.77
N SER A 246 14.06 -6.17 10.12
CA SER A 246 15.20 -7.00 9.75
C SER A 246 15.14 -7.40 8.27
N TRP A 247 16.31 -7.66 7.68
CA TRP A 247 16.45 -7.81 6.23
C TRP A 247 16.58 -9.26 5.75
N GLY A 248 16.65 -10.23 6.66
CA GLY A 248 16.58 -11.66 6.33
C GLY A 248 17.70 -12.17 5.43
N GLY A 249 18.86 -11.57 5.52
CA GLY A 249 20.00 -11.88 4.66
C GLY A 249 19.93 -11.22 3.27
N MET A 250 18.92 -10.38 2.98
CA MET A 250 18.89 -9.61 1.74
C MET A 250 20.07 -8.66 1.60
N ASP A 251 20.61 -8.19 2.71
CA ASP A 251 21.77 -7.30 2.81
C ASP A 251 23.11 -8.04 2.83
N ASP A 252 23.14 -9.37 2.82
CA ASP A 252 24.35 -10.17 2.74
C ASP A 252 24.85 -10.27 1.29
N LEU A 253 25.89 -9.48 0.99
CA LEU A 253 26.53 -9.48 -0.34
C LEU A 253 27.61 -10.56 -0.50
N GLU A 254 28.06 -11.19 0.60
CA GLU A 254 29.08 -12.24 0.51
C GLU A 254 28.51 -13.56 0.02
N HIS A 255 27.32 -13.93 0.52
CA HIS A 255 26.72 -15.23 0.20
C HIS A 255 25.69 -15.14 -0.93
N GLY A 256 25.13 -13.94 -1.16
CA GLY A 256 24.07 -13.72 -2.12
C GLY A 256 22.82 -14.56 -1.85
N ILE A 257 21.67 -14.06 -2.17
CA ILE A 257 20.42 -14.83 -2.06
C ILE A 257 19.69 -14.86 -3.38
N TYR A 258 19.07 -16.00 -3.67
CA TYR A 258 18.12 -16.09 -4.78
C TYR A 258 16.72 -15.72 -4.29
N MET A 259 16.10 -14.75 -4.95
CA MET A 259 14.70 -14.39 -4.73
C MET A 259 13.87 -14.72 -5.96
N ASP A 260 12.83 -15.53 -5.77
CA ASP A 260 11.83 -15.76 -6.80
C ASP A 260 10.95 -14.51 -7.01
N GLU A 261 10.05 -14.57 -7.99
CA GLU A 261 9.18 -13.44 -8.35
C GLU A 261 8.28 -12.99 -7.18
N ASN A 262 7.73 -13.92 -6.38
CA ASN A 262 6.87 -13.58 -5.27
C ASN A 262 7.65 -12.84 -4.16
N ASN A 263 8.83 -13.36 -3.81
CA ASN A 263 9.70 -12.71 -2.83
C ASN A 263 10.12 -11.30 -3.31
N ARG A 264 10.44 -11.13 -4.60
CA ARG A 264 10.76 -9.80 -5.16
C ARG A 264 9.58 -8.84 -5.11
N ARG A 265 8.34 -9.31 -5.31
CA ARG A 265 7.12 -8.48 -5.12
C ARG A 265 6.97 -8.01 -3.67
N MET A 266 7.27 -8.89 -2.69
CA MET A 266 7.24 -8.52 -1.28
C MET A 266 8.25 -7.41 -0.96
N VAL A 267 9.48 -7.55 -1.46
CA VAL A 267 10.50 -6.50 -1.29
C VAL A 267 10.11 -5.21 -2.00
N THR A 268 9.45 -5.31 -3.15
CA THR A 268 8.92 -4.14 -3.86
C THR A 268 7.95 -3.33 -2.98
N ASN A 269 7.06 -4.00 -2.24
CA ASN A 269 6.16 -3.33 -1.29
C ASN A 269 6.93 -2.65 -0.15
N ILE A 270 7.95 -3.32 0.40
CA ILE A 270 8.82 -2.71 1.44
C ILE A 270 9.48 -1.43 0.91
N ARG A 271 10.11 -1.51 -0.27
CA ARG A 271 10.76 -0.35 -0.92
C ARG A 271 9.79 0.80 -1.15
N LEU A 272 8.56 0.48 -1.61
CA LEU A 272 7.54 1.50 -1.84
C LEU A 272 7.13 2.21 -0.55
N GLN A 273 6.89 1.46 0.54
CA GLN A 273 6.49 2.08 1.80
C GLN A 273 7.63 2.90 2.41
N MET A 274 8.88 2.47 2.29
CA MET A 274 10.03 3.27 2.71
C MET A 274 10.21 4.54 1.86
N ALA A 275 9.96 4.47 0.55
CA ALA A 275 9.96 5.66 -0.31
C ALA A 275 8.86 6.65 0.09
N ASN A 276 7.65 6.16 0.38
CA ASN A 276 6.53 6.99 0.87
C ASN A 276 6.89 7.66 2.21
N LEU A 277 7.54 6.95 3.12
CA LEU A 277 8.04 7.53 4.38
C LEU A 277 9.06 8.64 4.12
N ALA A 278 10.04 8.42 3.24
CA ALA A 278 11.05 9.42 2.93
C ALA A 278 10.41 10.68 2.30
N GLU A 279 9.44 10.54 1.41
CA GLU A 279 8.70 11.66 0.82
C GLU A 279 7.89 12.44 1.88
N ALA A 280 7.24 11.73 2.81
CA ALA A 280 6.53 12.36 3.92
C ALA A 280 7.49 13.16 4.81
N LEU A 281 8.64 12.60 5.19
CA LEU A 281 9.66 13.27 5.99
C LEU A 281 10.24 14.49 5.27
N ILE A 282 10.44 14.44 3.95
CA ILE A 282 10.83 15.61 3.17
C ILE A 282 9.75 16.70 3.24
N SER A 283 8.49 16.31 3.12
CA SER A 283 7.34 17.23 3.21
C SER A 283 7.20 17.87 4.59
N GLU A 284 7.55 17.13 5.65
CA GLU A 284 7.62 17.60 7.04
C GLU A 284 8.89 18.41 7.33
N GLN A 285 9.76 18.60 6.34
CA GLN A 285 11.03 19.32 6.47
C GLN A 285 12.04 18.63 7.41
N ASP A 286 12.04 17.30 7.43
CA ASP A 286 13.03 16.49 8.14
C ASP A 286 13.95 15.72 7.18
N PRO A 287 14.88 16.43 6.51
CA PRO A 287 15.74 15.83 5.49
C PRO A 287 16.76 14.83 6.06
N GLU A 288 17.09 14.93 7.35
CA GLU A 288 18.03 14.02 7.99
C GLU A 288 17.45 12.62 8.17
N ARG A 289 16.21 12.54 8.68
CA ARG A 289 15.51 11.25 8.76
C ARG A 289 15.19 10.69 7.38
N ALA A 290 14.77 11.54 6.44
CA ALA A 290 14.52 11.11 5.07
C ALA A 290 15.74 10.46 4.42
N LEU A 291 16.92 11.10 4.52
CA LEU A 291 18.16 10.55 4.01
C LEU A 291 18.53 9.22 4.69
N SER A 292 18.31 9.11 6.00
CA SER A 292 18.59 7.88 6.75
C SER A 292 17.71 6.71 6.27
N VAL A 293 16.42 6.96 6.03
CA VAL A 293 15.47 5.95 5.49
C VAL A 293 15.88 5.50 4.09
N LEU A 294 16.25 6.44 3.20
CA LEU A 294 16.65 6.12 1.84
C LEU A 294 17.96 5.29 1.81
N ASN A 295 18.92 5.63 2.66
CA ASN A 295 20.16 4.88 2.79
C ASN A 295 19.90 3.47 3.34
N GLU A 296 19.02 3.34 4.33
CA GLU A 296 18.64 2.04 4.89
C GLU A 296 17.88 1.18 3.87
N LEU A 297 17.02 1.77 3.03
CA LEU A 297 16.35 1.07 1.93
C LEU A 297 17.37 0.42 0.99
N LEU A 298 18.37 1.18 0.54
CA LEU A 298 19.37 0.67 -0.40
C LEU A 298 20.33 -0.33 0.27
N ARG A 299 20.66 -0.11 1.55
CA ARG A 299 21.48 -1.04 2.33
C ARG A 299 20.78 -2.38 2.56
N GLY A 300 19.51 -2.34 2.98
CA GLY A 300 18.73 -3.53 3.33
C GLY A 300 18.25 -4.32 2.13
N THR A 301 18.15 -3.68 0.96
CA THR A 301 17.67 -4.31 -0.28
C THR A 301 18.57 -3.99 -1.48
N PRO A 302 19.87 -4.37 -1.43
CA PRO A 302 20.85 -4.05 -2.48
C PRO A 302 20.46 -4.70 -3.81
N LYS A 303 20.86 -4.05 -4.92
CA LYS A 303 20.48 -4.50 -6.29
C LYS A 303 21.06 -5.86 -6.68
N GLU A 304 22.15 -6.24 -6.07
CA GLU A 304 22.85 -7.52 -6.30
C GLU A 304 21.97 -8.71 -5.90
N ASN A 305 21.22 -8.58 -4.81
CA ASN A 305 20.31 -9.61 -4.30
C ASN A 305 18.87 -9.39 -4.77
N VAL A 306 18.44 -8.13 -4.88
CA VAL A 306 17.08 -7.77 -5.30
C VAL A 306 17.16 -6.69 -6.39
N PRO A 307 17.15 -7.07 -7.66
CA PRO A 307 17.29 -6.12 -8.77
C PRO A 307 16.39 -4.89 -8.63
N TYR A 308 16.91 -3.74 -8.98
CA TYR A 308 16.13 -2.52 -9.00
C TYR A 308 15.12 -2.55 -10.15
N THR A 309 14.02 -1.88 -9.97
CA THR A 309 12.98 -1.75 -10.99
C THR A 309 12.46 -0.32 -10.97
N ARG A 310 11.62 0.05 -11.92
CA ARG A 310 10.94 1.38 -11.98
C ARG A 310 10.28 1.83 -10.67
N VAL A 311 9.99 0.92 -9.75
CA VAL A 311 9.47 1.22 -8.41
C VAL A 311 10.43 2.09 -7.60
N LEU A 312 11.73 2.12 -7.93
CA LEU A 312 12.71 2.99 -7.29
C LEU A 312 12.77 4.41 -7.87
N MET A 313 11.93 4.78 -8.84
CA MET A 313 11.85 6.17 -9.31
C MET A 313 11.58 7.18 -8.16
N PRO A 314 10.60 6.94 -7.26
CA PRO A 314 10.39 7.83 -6.12
C PRO A 314 11.61 7.94 -5.20
N VAL A 315 12.37 6.86 -5.04
CA VAL A 315 13.62 6.86 -4.24
C VAL A 315 14.68 7.75 -4.91
N ALA A 316 14.87 7.60 -6.22
CA ALA A 316 15.81 8.43 -6.97
C ALA A 316 15.38 9.91 -6.97
N GLU A 317 14.08 10.20 -7.08
CA GLU A 317 13.52 11.54 -6.96
C GLU A 317 13.75 12.13 -5.57
N ALA A 318 13.48 11.38 -4.50
CA ALA A 318 13.70 11.82 -3.13
C ALA A 318 15.18 12.16 -2.85
N PHE A 319 16.10 11.33 -3.31
CA PHE A 319 17.54 11.65 -3.25
C PHE A 319 17.89 12.93 -4.00
N THR A 320 17.27 13.15 -5.18
CA THR A 320 17.49 14.36 -5.98
C THR A 320 16.96 15.60 -5.28
N GLN A 321 15.77 15.52 -4.69
CA GLN A 321 15.20 16.59 -3.89
C GLN A 321 16.12 16.96 -2.72
N LEU A 322 16.58 15.97 -1.96
CA LEU A 322 17.50 16.18 -0.84
C LEU A 322 18.82 16.82 -1.26
N ALA A 323 19.31 16.49 -2.46
CA ALA A 323 20.55 17.05 -3.00
C ALA A 323 20.43 18.50 -3.44
N THR A 324 19.26 18.90 -3.98
CA THR A 324 19.08 20.18 -4.70
C THR A 324 18.36 21.24 -3.90
N THR A 325 17.60 20.87 -2.86
CA THR A 325 16.66 21.79 -2.23
C THR A 325 17.29 22.50 -1.03
N ASP A 326 17.73 23.75 -1.24
CA ASP A 326 18.04 24.74 -0.17
C ASP A 326 16.81 25.61 0.16
N THR A 327 15.86 25.69 -0.75
CA THR A 327 14.85 26.76 -0.81
C THR A 327 13.48 26.37 -0.22
N LEU A 328 13.26 25.10 0.07
CA LEU A 328 11.97 24.62 0.62
C LEU A 328 11.94 24.53 2.16
N LEU A 329 13.09 24.74 2.80
CA LEU A 329 13.18 24.62 4.25
C LEU A 329 12.66 25.91 4.91
N SER A 330 11.88 25.75 5.96
CA SER A 330 11.54 26.85 6.87
C SER A 330 12.83 27.51 7.40
N PRO A 331 12.85 28.81 7.67
CA PRO A 331 14.04 29.50 8.18
C PRO A 331 14.66 28.88 9.46
N ASN A 332 13.91 28.07 10.16
CA ASN A 332 14.33 27.39 11.39
C ASN A 332 14.71 25.90 11.19
N THR A 333 14.62 25.37 9.98
CA THR A 333 14.99 23.96 9.70
C THR A 333 16.42 23.89 9.22
N ALA A 334 17.25 23.08 9.87
CA ALA A 334 18.60 22.80 9.42
C ALA A 334 18.56 21.92 8.17
N GLY A 335 19.02 22.43 7.05
CA GLY A 335 19.20 21.63 5.84
C GLY A 335 20.36 20.64 5.98
N LEU A 336 20.45 19.71 5.02
CA LEU A 336 21.57 18.78 4.93
C LEU A 336 22.90 19.53 4.75
N SER A 337 23.97 19.00 5.32
CA SER A 337 25.33 19.49 5.04
C SER A 337 25.68 19.32 3.56
N SER A 338 26.62 20.13 3.07
CA SER A 338 27.12 20.02 1.68
C SER A 338 27.64 18.62 1.35
N GLU A 339 28.23 17.92 2.31
CA GLU A 339 28.71 16.55 2.17
C GLU A 339 27.55 15.57 1.95
N LYS A 340 26.53 15.63 2.80
CA LYS A 340 25.31 14.79 2.67
C LYS A 340 24.54 15.07 1.39
N LYS A 341 24.47 16.31 0.94
CA LYS A 341 23.89 16.67 -0.36
C LYS A 341 24.66 16.07 -1.53
N ALA A 342 25.99 16.10 -1.47
CA ALA A 342 26.84 15.49 -2.49
C ALA A 342 26.67 13.96 -2.52
N GLU A 343 26.54 13.32 -1.35
CA GLU A 343 26.25 11.90 -1.24
C GLU A 343 24.86 11.58 -1.83
N ALA A 344 23.82 12.33 -1.47
CA ALA A 344 22.47 12.16 -2.02
C ALA A 344 22.46 12.31 -3.54
N LEU A 345 23.18 13.31 -4.10
CA LEU A 345 23.29 13.49 -5.55
C LEU A 345 23.98 12.29 -6.22
N LYS A 346 25.03 11.76 -5.61
CA LYS A 346 25.71 10.56 -6.11
C LYS A 346 24.79 9.36 -6.15
N MET A 347 23.96 9.16 -5.12
CA MET A 347 22.99 8.06 -5.07
C MET A 347 21.87 8.27 -6.09
N ALA A 348 21.37 9.49 -6.25
CA ALA A 348 20.41 9.84 -7.30
C ALA A 348 20.95 9.48 -8.68
N HIS A 349 22.17 9.93 -9.03
CA HIS A 349 22.80 9.61 -10.32
C HIS A 349 22.95 8.10 -10.55
N ALA A 350 23.37 7.36 -9.53
CA ALA A 350 23.53 5.90 -9.64
C ALA A 350 22.19 5.21 -9.93
N LEU A 351 21.11 5.61 -9.24
CA LEU A 351 19.76 5.05 -9.43
C LEU A 351 19.19 5.43 -10.79
N ILE A 352 19.32 6.70 -11.19
CA ILE A 352 18.84 7.19 -12.48
C ILE A 352 19.48 6.40 -13.62
N LEU A 353 20.80 6.26 -13.57
CA LEU A 353 21.57 5.55 -14.59
C LEU A 353 21.15 4.08 -14.65
N ASP A 354 21.05 3.41 -13.52
CA ASP A 354 20.66 1.99 -13.42
C ASP A 354 19.25 1.76 -13.97
N LEU A 355 18.28 2.61 -13.60
CA LEU A 355 16.89 2.52 -14.09
C LEU A 355 16.79 2.81 -15.58
N PHE A 356 17.55 3.78 -16.10
CA PHE A 356 17.59 4.13 -17.50
C PHE A 356 18.20 2.99 -18.36
N GLU A 357 19.31 2.43 -17.90
CA GLU A 357 20.00 1.33 -18.59
C GLU A 357 19.16 0.07 -18.67
N GLN A 358 18.38 -0.25 -17.64
CA GLN A 358 17.42 -1.37 -17.69
C GLN A 358 16.39 -1.21 -18.80
N GLN A 359 15.85 0.01 -18.98
CA GLN A 359 14.90 0.23 -20.09
C GLN A 359 15.61 0.18 -21.44
N GLN A 360 16.83 0.66 -21.54
CA GLN A 360 17.65 0.57 -22.74
C GLN A 360 17.93 -0.91 -23.13
N GLU A 361 18.19 -1.78 -22.16
CA GLU A 361 18.36 -3.22 -22.39
C GLU A 361 17.10 -3.85 -22.99
N VAL A 362 15.90 -3.50 -22.49
CA VAL A 362 14.62 -3.98 -23.04
C VAL A 362 14.47 -3.57 -24.50
N ILE A 363 14.75 -2.32 -24.83
CA ILE A 363 14.68 -1.77 -26.19
C ILE A 363 15.70 -2.47 -27.11
N THR A 364 16.95 -2.58 -26.66
CA THR A 364 18.03 -3.23 -27.42
C THR A 364 17.71 -4.71 -27.68
N TYR A 365 17.16 -5.40 -26.70
CA TYR A 365 16.72 -6.79 -26.87
C TYR A 365 15.59 -6.87 -27.90
N ALA A 366 14.55 -6.08 -27.78
CA ALA A 366 13.42 -6.11 -28.67
C ALA A 366 13.82 -5.83 -30.14
N THR A 367 14.66 -4.80 -30.37
CA THR A 367 15.14 -4.46 -31.73
C THR A 367 16.16 -5.46 -32.30
N SER A 368 16.69 -6.38 -31.49
CA SER A 368 17.51 -7.50 -31.94
C SER A 368 16.72 -8.71 -32.47
N LEU A 369 15.41 -8.76 -32.19
CA LEU A 369 14.53 -9.87 -32.56
C LEU A 369 14.12 -9.80 -34.03
N SER A 370 13.63 -10.91 -34.56
CA SER A 370 12.97 -10.88 -35.89
C SER A 370 11.63 -10.11 -35.80
N PRO A 371 11.11 -9.55 -36.92
CA PRO A 371 9.89 -8.76 -36.94
C PRO A 371 8.67 -9.40 -36.27
N GLU A 372 8.52 -10.74 -36.40
CA GLU A 372 7.43 -11.49 -35.78
C GLU A 372 7.49 -11.45 -34.26
N TYR A 373 8.68 -11.54 -33.66
CA TYR A 373 8.86 -11.48 -32.22
C TYR A 373 8.88 -10.05 -31.70
N TYR A 374 9.39 -9.10 -32.48
CA TYR A 374 9.32 -7.67 -32.13
C TYR A 374 7.88 -7.21 -31.95
N SER A 375 6.97 -7.63 -32.85
CA SER A 375 5.55 -7.27 -32.75
C SER A 375 4.88 -7.70 -31.43
N ALA A 376 5.39 -8.75 -30.81
CA ALA A 376 4.91 -9.18 -29.49
C ALA A 376 5.48 -8.35 -28.33
N MET A 377 6.52 -7.53 -28.59
CA MET A 377 7.21 -6.71 -27.57
C MET A 377 6.99 -5.21 -27.74
N THR A 378 6.17 -4.76 -28.67
CA THR A 378 5.94 -3.32 -28.90
C THR A 378 5.43 -2.62 -27.66
N SER A 379 4.54 -3.25 -26.89
CA SER A 379 4.04 -2.68 -25.62
C SER A 379 5.12 -2.49 -24.56
N GLU A 380 6.08 -3.41 -24.48
CA GLU A 380 7.24 -3.32 -23.59
C GLU A 380 8.21 -2.24 -24.02
N VAL A 381 8.42 -2.08 -25.34
CA VAL A 381 9.25 -1.01 -25.92
C VAL A 381 8.63 0.37 -25.63
N ASP A 382 7.32 0.52 -25.90
CA ASP A 382 6.58 1.75 -25.60
C ASP A 382 6.66 2.11 -24.11
N LEU A 383 6.48 1.12 -23.24
CA LEU A 383 6.59 1.32 -21.79
C LEU A 383 8.01 1.72 -21.39
N ALA A 384 9.04 1.10 -21.97
CA ALA A 384 10.43 1.44 -21.68
C ALA A 384 10.77 2.88 -22.09
N LEU A 385 10.31 3.34 -23.26
CA LEU A 385 10.45 4.72 -23.72
C LEU A 385 9.74 5.70 -22.78
N GLN A 386 8.48 5.40 -22.40
CA GLN A 386 7.70 6.23 -21.48
C GLN A 386 8.37 6.35 -20.09
N VAL A 387 8.95 5.25 -19.58
CA VAL A 387 9.68 5.24 -18.31
C VAL A 387 10.91 6.12 -18.40
N ASN A 388 11.72 6.00 -19.47
CA ASN A 388 12.91 6.82 -19.66
C ASN A 388 12.58 8.30 -19.86
N ASP A 389 11.55 8.63 -20.63
CA ASP A 389 11.06 10.01 -20.78
C ASP A 389 10.59 10.58 -19.43
N ARG A 390 9.88 9.79 -18.62
CA ARG A 390 9.45 10.21 -17.29
C ARG A 390 10.65 10.46 -16.37
N ILE A 391 11.63 9.56 -16.35
CA ILE A 391 12.88 9.73 -15.60
C ILE A 391 13.50 11.08 -15.99
N LEU A 392 13.73 11.32 -17.26
CA LEU A 392 14.36 12.56 -17.73
C LEU A 392 13.57 13.81 -17.37
N ARG A 393 12.23 13.79 -17.51
CA ARG A 393 11.39 14.94 -17.13
C ARG A 393 11.52 15.30 -15.67
N VAL A 394 11.49 14.31 -14.77
CA VAL A 394 11.61 14.50 -13.33
C VAL A 394 12.99 15.09 -12.99
N PHE A 395 14.05 14.46 -13.50
CA PHE A 395 15.42 14.92 -13.15
C PHE A 395 15.82 16.23 -13.81
N LYS A 396 15.35 16.51 -15.03
CA LYS A 396 15.54 17.79 -15.69
C LYS A 396 14.88 18.94 -14.94
N TYR A 397 13.77 18.68 -14.26
CA TYR A 397 13.14 19.69 -13.39
C TYR A 397 14.05 20.11 -12.22
N TYR A 398 14.71 19.15 -11.56
CA TYR A 398 15.57 19.43 -10.42
C TYR A 398 17.03 19.78 -10.82
N LEU A 399 17.52 19.24 -11.93
CA LEU A 399 18.91 19.24 -12.37
C LEU A 399 19.02 19.62 -13.87
N PRO A 400 18.54 20.79 -14.30
CA PRO A 400 18.41 21.12 -15.72
C PRO A 400 19.75 21.21 -16.47
N GLU A 401 20.84 21.50 -15.76
CA GLU A 401 22.19 21.65 -16.34
C GLU A 401 23.12 20.48 -15.98
N ASP A 402 22.58 19.40 -15.40
CA ASP A 402 23.38 18.24 -14.99
C ASP A 402 23.86 17.45 -16.20
N LYS A 403 25.15 17.08 -16.18
CA LYS A 403 25.80 16.41 -17.31
C LYS A 403 25.22 15.02 -17.58
N LEU A 404 24.83 14.27 -16.52
CA LEU A 404 24.20 12.96 -16.70
C LEU A 404 22.83 13.10 -17.36
N VAL A 405 22.02 14.07 -16.93
CA VAL A 405 20.69 14.30 -17.49
C VAL A 405 20.78 14.65 -18.98
N ILE A 406 21.73 15.54 -19.35
CA ILE A 406 21.99 15.91 -20.75
C ILE A 406 22.44 14.71 -21.59
N GLU A 407 23.31 13.86 -21.03
CA GLU A 407 23.78 12.65 -21.71
C GLU A 407 22.64 11.65 -21.93
N LEU A 408 21.81 11.41 -20.91
CA LEU A 408 20.69 10.47 -21.00
C LEU A 408 19.59 11.00 -21.95
N GLU A 409 19.37 12.30 -22.03
CA GLU A 409 18.45 12.91 -23.01
C GLU A 409 18.92 12.61 -24.44
N LYS A 410 20.22 12.75 -24.68
CA LYS A 410 20.81 12.42 -26.00
C LYS A 410 20.66 10.91 -26.31
N ARG A 411 20.94 10.05 -25.35
CA ARG A 411 20.79 8.57 -25.49
C ARG A 411 19.33 8.18 -25.77
N LEU A 412 18.36 8.84 -25.13
CA LEU A 412 16.94 8.57 -25.42
C LEU A 412 16.58 8.95 -26.86
N GLY A 413 17.03 10.11 -27.35
CA GLY A 413 16.82 10.51 -28.74
C GLY A 413 17.43 9.50 -29.74
N GLU A 414 18.63 9.02 -29.47
CA GLU A 414 19.29 7.98 -30.30
C GLU A 414 18.47 6.66 -30.31
N MET A 415 17.94 6.23 -29.15
CA MET A 415 17.07 5.04 -29.10
C MET A 415 15.76 5.21 -29.85
N GLU A 416 15.13 6.37 -29.78
CA GLU A 416 13.91 6.68 -30.55
C GLU A 416 14.18 6.64 -32.06
N GLU A 417 15.32 7.18 -32.52
CA GLU A 417 15.75 7.11 -33.92
C GLU A 417 15.98 5.67 -34.37
N ASP A 418 16.66 4.85 -33.56
CA ASP A 418 16.93 3.45 -33.86
C ASP A 418 15.64 2.61 -33.96
N ILE A 419 14.69 2.83 -33.04
CA ILE A 419 13.38 2.15 -33.08
C ILE A 419 12.61 2.56 -34.34
N ASN A 420 12.51 3.85 -34.64
CA ASN A 420 11.82 4.35 -35.83
C ASN A 420 12.43 3.76 -37.11
N GLN A 421 13.74 3.68 -37.21
CA GLN A 421 14.42 3.09 -38.35
C GLN A 421 14.09 1.59 -38.47
N TYR A 422 14.16 0.85 -37.35
CA TYR A 422 13.85 -0.58 -37.33
C TYR A 422 12.40 -0.85 -37.73
N GLU A 423 11.44 -0.06 -37.26
CA GLU A 423 10.02 -0.18 -37.65
C GLU A 423 9.78 0.12 -39.13
N GLN A 424 10.44 1.14 -39.68
CA GLN A 424 10.37 1.44 -41.08
C GLN A 424 10.93 0.28 -41.95
N ASP A 425 12.00 -0.33 -41.53
CA ASP A 425 12.59 -1.51 -42.19
C ASP A 425 11.63 -2.69 -42.17
N ILE A 426 10.96 -2.97 -41.07
CA ILE A 426 9.92 -4.01 -40.93
C ILE A 426 8.74 -3.76 -41.88
N VAL A 427 8.23 -2.54 -41.93
CA VAL A 427 7.14 -2.14 -42.84
C VAL A 427 7.55 -2.32 -44.30
N SER A 428 8.77 -1.89 -44.65
CA SER A 428 9.30 -2.04 -46.00
C SER A 428 9.43 -3.48 -46.47
N LEU A 429 9.66 -4.40 -45.52
CA LEU A 429 9.73 -5.85 -45.74
C LEU A 429 8.35 -6.52 -45.78
N GLY A 430 7.27 -5.77 -45.51
CA GLY A 430 5.89 -6.27 -45.57
C GLY A 430 5.43 -7.10 -44.36
N PHE A 431 6.14 -7.03 -43.25
CA PHE A 431 5.81 -7.79 -42.01
C PHE A 431 4.78 -7.13 -41.12
N MET A 432 4.58 -5.79 -41.22
CA MET A 432 3.57 -5.03 -40.45
C MET A 432 2.92 -3.93 -41.29
N GLN A 433 1.65 -3.66 -41.04
CA GLN A 433 0.96 -2.40 -41.36
C GLN A 433 0.58 -1.75 -40.02
N PHE A 434 1.15 -0.58 -39.72
CA PHE A 434 0.78 0.24 -38.58
C PHE A 434 -0.43 1.11 -38.89
#